data_ab2e8e9a576d17575a5881fa5f85a15e
#
_entry.id   ab2e8e9a576d17575a5881fa5f85a15e
#
_cell.length_a   1.000
_cell.length_b   1.000
_cell.length_c   1.000
_cell.angle_alpha   90.00
_cell.angle_beta   90.00
_cell.angle_gamma   90.00
#
_symmetry.space_group_name_H-M   'P 1'
#
loop_
_entity.id
_entity.type
_entity.pdbx_description
1 polymer ?
#
loop_
_entity_poly.entity_id
_entity_poly.type
_entity_poly.pdbx_seq_one_letter_code
_entity_poly.pdbx_strand_id
1 'polypeptide(L)'
;KDADKKRGLDSTRALDEGQKLRIILPGKGVFSSEIVNNARDLTIKVPTQKDLITISGADWVGKTISVYLWRKGDARYVFDTTVNGEGLFLGKPSLFLQHSNNLLRTQKRNAIRAKCKINATLFLIKDKVIDYNVIETKGGFRCLLEDISEKGALIRIGGKGIPNLQLKIQFQIDNRLVVMFGIVRTVEYNEELGQ
;
A
#
# COMPACT_ATOMS: atom_id res chain seq x y z
N LYS A 1 -25.05 20.02 -1.41
CA LYS A 1 -23.64 20.50 -1.48
C LYS A 1 -22.59 19.38 -1.47
N ASP A 2 -22.97 18.09 -1.63
CA ASP A 2 -22.06 16.94 -1.58
C ASP A 2 -21.79 16.26 -2.93
N ALA A 3 -22.23 16.83 -4.04
CA ALA A 3 -22.06 16.25 -5.38
C ALA A 3 -20.67 16.50 -6.02
N ASP A 4 -19.86 17.42 -5.48
CA ASP A 4 -18.57 17.80 -6.08
C ASP A 4 -17.34 17.00 -5.62
N LYS A 5 -17.51 16.09 -4.65
CA LYS A 5 -16.37 15.31 -4.10
C LYS A 5 -15.94 14.08 -4.92
N LYS A 6 -16.57 13.80 -6.06
CA LYS A 6 -16.30 12.58 -6.85
C LYS A 6 -15.62 12.79 -8.21
N ARG A 7 -15.21 14.00 -8.56
CA ARG A 7 -14.38 14.15 -9.76
C ARG A 7 -12.96 13.69 -9.44
N GLY A 8 -12.51 12.64 -10.13
CA GLY A 8 -11.13 12.18 -10.07
C GLY A 8 -10.16 13.27 -10.54
N LEU A 9 -8.86 13.07 -10.26
CA LEU A 9 -7.81 13.94 -10.77
C LEU A 9 -7.61 13.67 -12.26
N ASP A 10 -7.68 14.71 -13.06
CA ASP A 10 -7.47 14.64 -14.51
C ASP A 10 -6.04 15.03 -14.90
N SER A 11 -5.32 15.77 -14.04
CA SER A 11 -3.99 16.28 -14.31
C SER A 11 -3.08 16.21 -13.09
N THR A 12 -1.79 15.98 -13.34
CA THR A 12 -0.74 16.06 -12.31
C THR A 12 -0.60 17.43 -11.68
N ARG A 13 -1.11 18.50 -12.33
CA ARG A 13 -1.12 19.86 -11.76
C ARG A 13 -1.99 20.00 -10.50
N ALA A 14 -2.92 19.07 -10.30
CA ALA A 14 -3.79 19.03 -9.13
C ALA A 14 -3.24 18.14 -7.98
N LEU A 15 -2.00 17.66 -8.10
CA LEU A 15 -1.36 16.87 -7.05
C LEU A 15 -0.79 17.78 -5.95
N ASP A 16 -0.87 17.30 -4.72
CA ASP A 16 -0.39 18.04 -3.56
C ASP A 16 1.12 17.83 -3.34
N GLU A 17 1.83 18.85 -2.88
CA GLU A 17 3.19 18.71 -2.34
C GLU A 17 3.17 17.79 -1.11
N GLY A 18 4.24 17.02 -0.90
CA GLY A 18 4.31 15.99 0.14
C GLY A 18 3.64 14.66 -0.26
N GLN A 19 2.98 14.58 -1.41
CA GLN A 19 2.38 13.35 -1.91
C GLN A 19 3.44 12.29 -2.16
N LYS A 20 3.30 11.12 -1.53
CA LYS A 20 4.18 9.97 -1.75
C LYS A 20 3.89 9.31 -3.08
N LEU A 21 4.97 8.98 -3.78
CA LEU A 21 4.95 8.36 -5.10
C LEU A 21 5.64 7.00 -5.06
N ARG A 22 5.17 6.10 -5.90
CA ARG A 22 5.88 4.89 -6.30
C ARG A 22 6.15 4.98 -7.79
N ILE A 23 7.40 4.86 -8.18
CA ILE A 23 7.88 5.04 -9.54
C ILE A 23 8.35 3.70 -10.06
N ILE A 24 7.93 3.33 -11.26
CA ILE A 24 8.46 2.18 -11.99
C ILE A 24 9.31 2.71 -13.13
N LEU A 25 10.59 2.35 -13.12
CA LEU A 25 11.50 2.56 -14.23
C LEU A 25 11.68 1.21 -14.96
N PRO A 26 11.22 1.11 -16.22
CA PRO A 26 11.31 -0.14 -16.98
C PRO A 26 12.73 -0.72 -16.98
N GLY A 27 12.85 -2.01 -16.68
CA GLY A 27 14.13 -2.73 -16.61
C GLY A 27 15.01 -2.42 -15.39
N LYS A 28 14.62 -1.46 -14.51
CA LYS A 28 15.40 -1.08 -13.32
C LYS A 28 14.67 -1.34 -12.01
N GLY A 29 13.34 -1.43 -12.02
CA GLY A 29 12.56 -1.78 -10.83
C GLY A 29 11.64 -0.68 -10.30
N VAL A 30 11.33 -0.78 -9.00
CA VAL A 30 10.35 0.07 -8.31
C VAL A 30 11.07 0.93 -7.28
N PHE A 31 10.75 2.21 -7.29
CA PHE A 31 11.37 3.24 -6.45
C PHE A 31 10.30 4.01 -5.68
N SER A 32 10.70 4.62 -4.57
CA SER A 32 9.86 5.53 -3.77
C SER A 32 10.35 6.96 -3.92
N SER A 33 9.42 7.92 -3.99
CA SER A 33 9.71 9.34 -4.04
C SER A 33 8.58 10.15 -3.40
N GLU A 34 8.68 11.46 -3.48
CA GLU A 34 7.72 12.42 -2.92
C GLU A 34 7.73 13.70 -3.76
N ILE A 35 6.55 14.28 -3.99
CA ILE A 35 6.42 15.57 -4.65
C ILE A 35 6.95 16.66 -3.70
N VAL A 36 7.88 17.47 -4.18
CA VAL A 36 8.45 18.60 -3.44
C VAL A 36 8.01 19.95 -3.95
N ASN A 37 7.59 20.02 -5.22
CA ASN A 37 6.99 21.21 -5.82
C ASN A 37 6.12 20.81 -7.01
N ASN A 38 5.04 21.54 -7.23
CA ASN A 38 4.11 21.30 -8.32
C ASN A 38 3.72 22.61 -9.01
N ALA A 39 4.70 23.23 -9.69
CA ALA A 39 4.52 24.50 -10.40
C ALA A 39 4.73 24.31 -11.92
N ARG A 40 5.86 24.82 -12.45
CA ARG A 40 6.20 24.69 -13.87
C ARG A 40 6.38 23.25 -14.30
N ASP A 41 7.14 22.48 -13.50
CA ASP A 41 7.37 21.05 -13.64
C ASP A 41 6.87 20.34 -12.38
N LEU A 42 6.54 19.07 -12.48
CA LEU A 42 6.29 18.23 -11.31
C LEU A 42 7.66 17.83 -10.73
N THR A 43 8.09 18.52 -9.70
CA THR A 43 9.39 18.28 -9.05
C THR A 43 9.25 17.25 -7.97
N ILE A 44 10.09 16.21 -8.02
CA ILE A 44 10.10 15.12 -7.05
C ILE A 44 11.49 14.94 -6.44
N LYS A 45 11.57 14.38 -5.25
CA LYS A 45 12.85 13.92 -4.66
C LYS A 45 13.47 12.88 -5.60
N VAL A 46 14.80 12.79 -5.65
CA VAL A 46 15.45 11.70 -6.37
C VAL A 46 14.91 10.37 -5.82
N PRO A 47 14.40 9.47 -6.69
CA PRO A 47 13.79 8.23 -6.26
C PRO A 47 14.79 7.28 -5.58
N THR A 48 14.37 6.64 -4.50
CA THR A 48 15.17 5.66 -3.75
C THR A 48 14.53 4.29 -3.74
N GLN A 49 15.33 3.24 -3.64
CA GLN A 49 14.87 1.86 -3.49
C GLN A 49 15.15 1.37 -2.07
N LYS A 50 14.22 0.64 -1.48
CA LYS A 50 14.20 0.31 -0.04
C LYS A 50 15.42 -0.49 0.45
N ASP A 51 16.10 -1.23 -0.44
CA ASP A 51 17.16 -2.19 -0.08
C ASP A 51 18.47 -1.98 -0.85
N LEU A 52 18.59 -0.88 -1.57
CA LEU A 52 19.81 -0.56 -2.31
C LEU A 52 20.31 0.81 -1.86
N ILE A 53 21.54 0.81 -1.35
CA ILE A 53 22.42 1.96 -1.38
C ILE A 53 22.17 2.69 -2.71
N THR A 54 21.80 3.96 -2.60
CA THR A 54 21.51 4.88 -3.70
C THR A 54 22.15 4.39 -5.00
N ILE A 55 21.33 3.99 -5.99
CA ILE A 55 21.85 3.72 -7.32
C ILE A 55 22.32 5.07 -7.86
N SER A 56 23.54 5.45 -7.52
CA SER A 56 24.29 6.50 -8.19
C SER A 56 24.49 5.99 -9.61
N GLY A 57 23.80 6.55 -10.59
CA GLY A 57 23.94 6.20 -11.98
C GLY A 57 22.70 5.67 -12.68
N ALA A 58 21.50 5.70 -12.09
CA ALA A 58 20.30 5.65 -12.90
C ALA A 58 20.24 6.96 -13.70
N ASP A 59 20.56 6.91 -14.97
CA ASP A 59 20.28 7.99 -15.90
C ASP A 59 18.77 8.14 -16.01
N TRP A 60 18.21 9.09 -15.25
CA TRP A 60 16.78 9.36 -15.20
C TRP A 60 16.34 10.26 -16.36
N VAL A 61 17.20 11.16 -16.78
CA VAL A 61 16.85 12.20 -17.77
C VAL A 61 16.51 11.57 -19.11
N GLY A 62 15.39 12.00 -19.69
CA GLY A 62 14.87 11.48 -20.96
C GLY A 62 14.15 10.13 -20.83
N LYS A 63 14.11 9.50 -19.66
CA LYS A 63 13.39 8.23 -19.47
C LYS A 63 11.90 8.48 -19.27
N THR A 64 11.09 7.60 -19.83
CA THR A 64 9.66 7.48 -19.50
C THR A 64 9.51 6.58 -18.30
N ILE A 65 8.78 7.05 -17.30
CA ILE A 65 8.50 6.36 -16.04
C ILE A 65 7.00 6.27 -15.79
N SER A 66 6.58 5.18 -15.14
CA SER A 66 5.20 5.05 -14.66
C SER A 66 5.14 5.42 -13.18
N VAL A 67 4.27 6.38 -12.85
CA VAL A 67 4.11 6.91 -11.50
C VAL A 67 2.79 6.45 -10.91
N TYR A 68 2.84 5.90 -9.72
CA TYR A 68 1.69 5.47 -8.93
C TYR A 68 1.58 6.29 -7.66
N LEU A 69 0.39 6.72 -7.33
CA LEU A 69 0.11 7.41 -6.07
C LEU A 69 -1.22 6.98 -5.47
N TRP A 70 -1.36 7.16 -4.14
CA TRP A 70 -2.59 6.97 -3.41
C TRP A 70 -3.05 8.27 -2.81
N ARG A 71 -4.25 8.68 -3.16
CA ARG A 71 -4.92 9.81 -2.51
C ARG A 71 -5.80 9.29 -1.38
N LYS A 72 -5.57 9.82 -0.17
CA LYS A 72 -6.35 9.44 1.02
C LYS A 72 -7.81 9.81 0.83
N GLY A 73 -8.72 8.84 1.03
CA GLY A 73 -10.15 9.05 0.88
C GLY A 73 -10.70 9.03 -0.56
N ASP A 74 -9.81 8.77 -1.55
CA ASP A 74 -10.20 8.70 -2.96
C ASP A 74 -9.74 7.38 -3.58
N ALA A 75 -8.74 7.39 -4.45
CA ALA A 75 -8.33 6.23 -5.24
C ALA A 75 -6.81 6.18 -5.41
N ARG A 76 -6.35 5.13 -6.08
CA ARG A 76 -5.04 5.08 -6.66
C ARG A 76 -5.09 5.69 -8.06
N TYR A 77 -4.07 6.47 -8.36
CA TYR A 77 -3.84 7.02 -9.70
C TYR A 77 -2.56 6.46 -10.28
N VAL A 78 -2.53 6.31 -11.59
CA VAL A 78 -1.35 5.95 -12.36
C VAL A 78 -1.26 6.86 -13.58
N PHE A 79 -0.05 7.30 -13.90
CA PHE A 79 0.25 8.05 -15.10
C PHE A 79 1.68 7.78 -15.54
N ASP A 80 1.91 7.93 -16.84
CA ASP A 80 3.24 7.92 -17.42
C ASP A 80 3.72 9.35 -17.64
N THR A 81 5.02 9.56 -17.42
CA THR A 81 5.66 10.86 -17.65
C THR A 81 7.12 10.70 -18.02
N THR A 82 7.69 11.76 -18.59
CA THR A 82 9.11 11.82 -18.95
C THR A 82 9.86 12.67 -17.93
N VAL A 83 11.07 12.24 -17.58
CA VAL A 83 11.99 13.01 -16.76
C VAL A 83 12.67 14.06 -17.65
N ASN A 84 12.32 15.32 -17.47
CA ASN A 84 12.86 16.45 -18.26
C ASN A 84 14.28 16.84 -17.84
N GLY A 85 14.63 16.62 -16.58
CA GLY A 85 15.90 17.02 -16.03
C GLY A 85 16.13 16.57 -14.61
N GLU A 86 17.35 16.77 -14.16
CA GLU A 86 17.84 16.55 -12.79
C GLU A 86 18.54 17.82 -12.31
N GLY A 87 18.42 18.16 -11.04
CA GLY A 87 19.04 19.34 -10.48
C GLY A 87 18.77 19.50 -8.99
N LEU A 88 19.03 20.69 -8.47
CA LEU A 88 18.76 21.04 -7.08
C LEU A 88 17.46 21.85 -6.98
N PHE A 89 16.56 21.43 -6.11
CA PHE A 89 15.42 22.21 -5.67
C PHE A 89 15.55 22.49 -4.18
N LEU A 90 15.61 23.76 -3.80
CA LEU A 90 15.88 24.21 -2.43
C LEU A 90 17.11 23.51 -1.81
N GLY A 91 18.20 23.37 -2.60
CA GLY A 91 19.45 22.75 -2.17
C GLY A 91 19.42 21.21 -2.08
N LYS A 92 18.33 20.55 -2.49
CA LYS A 92 18.19 19.10 -2.44
C LYS A 92 18.12 18.49 -3.84
N PRO A 93 18.81 17.36 -4.10
CA PRO A 93 18.72 16.65 -5.37
C PRO A 93 17.28 16.29 -5.72
N SER A 94 16.87 16.62 -6.93
CA SER A 94 15.48 16.48 -7.39
C SER A 94 15.43 16.15 -8.88
N LEU A 95 14.34 15.51 -9.31
CA LEU A 95 14.01 15.29 -10.70
C LEU A 95 12.84 16.19 -11.11
N PHE A 96 12.89 16.69 -12.33
CA PHE A 96 11.85 17.50 -12.96
C PHE A 96 11.10 16.66 -13.98
N LEU A 97 9.82 16.43 -13.74
CA LEU A 97 8.95 15.60 -14.57
C LEU A 97 8.02 16.45 -15.40
N GLN A 98 7.75 16.02 -16.63
CA GLN A 98 6.72 16.61 -17.45
C GLN A 98 5.35 16.44 -16.80
N HIS A 99 4.49 17.45 -16.84
CA HIS A 99 3.10 17.28 -16.43
C HIS A 99 2.34 16.35 -17.37
N SER A 100 1.45 15.54 -16.79
CA SER A 100 0.53 14.66 -17.52
C SER A 100 -0.91 15.08 -17.26
N ASN A 101 -1.72 15.10 -18.29
CA ASN A 101 -3.17 15.31 -18.22
C ASN A 101 -3.94 13.98 -18.40
N ASN A 102 -3.23 12.86 -18.31
CA ASN A 102 -3.81 11.52 -18.46
C ASN A 102 -3.54 10.70 -17.20
N LEU A 103 -4.30 10.98 -16.14
CA LEU A 103 -4.27 10.24 -14.91
C LEU A 103 -5.34 9.17 -14.91
N LEU A 104 -4.94 7.90 -14.95
CA LEU A 104 -5.84 6.77 -14.84
C LEU A 104 -6.19 6.53 -13.37
N ARG A 105 -7.45 6.77 -13.03
CA ARG A 105 -8.00 6.43 -11.72
C ARG A 105 -8.22 4.93 -11.64
N THR A 106 -7.58 4.25 -10.69
CA THR A 106 -7.70 2.81 -10.52
C THR A 106 -8.18 2.48 -9.11
N GLN A 107 -9.25 1.69 -9.01
CA GLN A 107 -9.72 1.14 -7.74
C GLN A 107 -9.19 -0.28 -7.58
N LYS A 108 -8.12 -0.43 -6.77
CA LYS A 108 -7.53 -1.76 -6.51
C LYS A 108 -8.37 -2.61 -5.56
N ARG A 109 -9.15 -1.96 -4.68
CA ARG A 109 -9.92 -2.65 -3.65
C ARG A 109 -11.38 -2.76 -4.07
N ASN A 110 -11.84 -3.98 -4.29
CA ASN A 110 -13.24 -4.26 -4.59
C ASN A 110 -14.09 -4.40 -3.33
N ALA A 111 -13.46 -4.39 -2.14
CA ALA A 111 -14.13 -4.51 -0.85
C ALA A 111 -13.75 -3.34 0.06
N ILE A 112 -14.74 -2.80 0.75
CA ILE A 112 -14.56 -1.79 1.79
C ILE A 112 -13.85 -2.46 2.96
N ARG A 113 -12.84 -1.80 3.52
CA ARG A 113 -12.16 -2.22 4.75
C ARG A 113 -12.59 -1.34 5.90
N ALA A 114 -13.17 -1.95 6.90
CA ALA A 114 -13.49 -1.29 8.16
C ALA A 114 -12.28 -1.40 9.09
N LYS A 115 -11.76 -0.26 9.56
CA LYS A 115 -10.76 -0.25 10.62
C LYS A 115 -11.39 -0.72 11.92
N CYS A 116 -10.70 -1.60 12.62
CA CYS A 116 -11.13 -2.12 13.90
C CYS A 116 -9.94 -2.33 14.85
N LYS A 117 -10.22 -2.67 16.09
CA LYS A 117 -9.26 -3.18 17.07
C LYS A 117 -9.95 -4.30 17.84
N ILE A 118 -9.96 -5.50 17.26
CA ILE A 118 -10.69 -6.63 17.82
C ILE A 118 -9.69 -7.72 18.22
N ASN A 119 -9.72 -8.12 19.50
CA ASN A 119 -8.94 -9.26 19.98
C ASN A 119 -9.49 -10.54 19.35
N ALA A 120 -8.60 -11.36 18.81
CA ALA A 120 -8.95 -12.59 18.14
C ALA A 120 -7.97 -13.70 18.49
N THR A 121 -8.36 -14.93 18.19
CA THR A 121 -7.49 -16.10 18.29
C THR A 121 -7.31 -16.69 16.89
N LEU A 122 -6.07 -16.90 16.52
CA LEU A 122 -5.65 -17.44 15.24
C LEU A 122 -5.21 -18.92 15.44
N PHE A 123 -5.68 -19.79 14.56
CA PHE A 123 -5.32 -21.20 14.53
C PHE A 123 -4.71 -21.54 13.17
N LEU A 124 -3.64 -22.33 13.19
CA LEU A 124 -3.04 -22.88 11.97
C LEU A 124 -3.83 -24.09 11.51
N ILE A 125 -4.24 -24.10 10.26
CA ILE A 125 -4.89 -25.26 9.66
C ILE A 125 -3.80 -26.17 9.10
N LYS A 126 -3.67 -27.36 9.69
CA LYS A 126 -2.69 -28.37 9.28
C LYS A 126 -3.29 -29.46 8.40
N ASP A 127 -4.59 -29.67 8.51
CA ASP A 127 -5.29 -30.75 7.85
C ASP A 127 -5.81 -30.34 6.46
N LYS A 128 -5.85 -31.28 5.53
CA LYS A 128 -6.38 -31.05 4.18
C LYS A 128 -7.90 -30.88 4.16
N VAL A 129 -8.60 -31.36 5.19
CA VAL A 129 -10.04 -31.23 5.31
C VAL A 129 -10.34 -30.21 6.40
N ILE A 130 -10.98 -29.12 6.02
CA ILE A 130 -11.38 -28.05 6.92
C ILE A 130 -12.80 -28.32 7.39
N ASP A 131 -13.00 -28.58 8.67
CA ASP A 131 -14.33 -28.56 9.25
C ASP A 131 -14.68 -27.13 9.67
N TYR A 132 -15.59 -26.54 8.93
CA TYR A 132 -16.04 -25.15 9.15
C TYR A 132 -16.89 -24.96 10.41
N ASN A 133 -17.41 -26.05 10.98
CA ASN A 133 -18.33 -26.01 12.12
C ASN A 133 -17.61 -26.16 13.48
N VAL A 134 -16.37 -26.61 13.48
CA VAL A 134 -15.60 -26.79 14.71
C VAL A 134 -15.18 -25.44 15.29
N ILE A 135 -15.45 -25.22 16.56
CA ILE A 135 -14.96 -24.09 17.34
C ILE A 135 -13.76 -24.56 18.14
N GLU A 136 -12.60 -23.97 17.86
CA GLU A 136 -11.37 -24.27 18.57
C GLU A 136 -11.37 -23.63 19.96
N THR A 137 -11.02 -24.38 20.98
CA THR A 137 -10.95 -23.88 22.36
C THR A 137 -9.54 -23.86 22.94
N LYS A 138 -8.57 -24.52 22.29
CA LYS A 138 -7.18 -24.62 22.77
C LYS A 138 -6.20 -24.51 21.59
N GLY A 139 -4.97 -24.13 21.88
CA GLY A 139 -3.85 -24.18 20.91
C GLY A 139 -3.78 -23.02 19.91
N GLY A 140 -4.55 -21.95 20.10
CA GLY A 140 -4.52 -20.78 19.24
C GLY A 140 -3.51 -19.70 19.68
N PHE A 141 -3.16 -18.83 18.76
CA PHE A 141 -2.31 -17.66 18.99
C PHE A 141 -3.17 -16.42 19.14
N ARG A 142 -2.91 -15.61 20.16
CA ARG A 142 -3.58 -14.32 20.33
C ARG A 142 -3.14 -13.36 19.22
N CYS A 143 -4.09 -12.67 18.63
CA CYS A 143 -3.85 -11.67 17.59
C CYS A 143 -4.81 -10.49 17.71
N LEU A 144 -4.50 -9.40 17.02
CA LEU A 144 -5.33 -8.22 16.93
C LEU A 144 -5.75 -8.02 15.47
N LEU A 145 -7.05 -7.98 15.21
CA LEU A 145 -7.58 -7.54 13.93
C LEU A 145 -7.52 -6.00 13.87
N GLU A 146 -6.88 -5.45 12.86
CA GLU A 146 -6.72 -4.00 12.64
C GLU A 146 -7.62 -3.44 11.55
N ASP A 147 -7.90 -4.25 10.54
CA ASP A 147 -8.98 -3.99 9.59
C ASP A 147 -9.63 -5.31 9.14
N ILE A 148 -10.87 -5.20 8.68
CA ILE A 148 -11.66 -6.33 8.18
C ILE A 148 -12.47 -5.91 6.96
N SER A 149 -12.65 -6.82 6.04
CA SER A 149 -13.51 -6.68 4.87
C SER A 149 -14.13 -8.04 4.52
N GLU A 150 -15.07 -8.07 3.59
CA GLU A 150 -15.63 -9.33 3.07
C GLU A 150 -14.60 -10.24 2.40
N LYS A 151 -13.41 -9.71 2.01
CA LYS A 151 -12.37 -10.45 1.28
C LYS A 151 -11.10 -10.70 2.07
N GLY A 152 -11.06 -10.29 3.34
CA GLY A 152 -9.89 -10.51 4.19
C GLY A 152 -9.75 -9.53 5.33
N ALA A 153 -8.67 -9.70 6.08
CA ALA A 153 -8.38 -8.89 7.25
C ALA A 153 -6.88 -8.57 7.34
N LEU A 154 -6.56 -7.50 8.04
CA LEU A 154 -5.21 -7.21 8.53
C LEU A 154 -5.13 -7.66 9.98
N ILE A 155 -4.14 -8.49 10.27
CA ILE A 155 -3.95 -9.10 11.58
C ILE A 155 -2.56 -8.78 12.08
N ARG A 156 -2.47 -8.34 13.32
CA ARG A 156 -1.19 -8.20 14.03
C ARG A 156 -1.01 -9.40 14.96
N ILE A 157 0.15 -10.02 14.88
CA ILE A 157 0.56 -11.14 15.76
C ILE A 157 1.94 -10.84 16.34
N GLY A 158 2.26 -11.46 17.49
CA GLY A 158 3.64 -11.55 17.95
C GLY A 158 4.38 -12.68 17.23
N GLY A 159 5.66 -12.45 16.88
CA GLY A 159 6.50 -13.44 16.21
C GLY A 159 6.53 -13.31 14.69
N LYS A 160 6.97 -14.38 14.02
CA LYS A 160 7.18 -14.39 12.57
C LYS A 160 5.93 -14.92 11.85
N GLY A 161 5.39 -14.13 10.92
CA GLY A 161 4.39 -14.60 9.98
C GLY A 161 5.03 -15.42 8.84
N ILE A 162 4.29 -16.36 8.29
CA ILE A 162 4.72 -17.16 7.14
C ILE A 162 3.67 -17.00 6.02
N PRO A 163 4.06 -16.55 4.82
CA PRO A 163 3.15 -16.48 3.68
C PRO A 163 2.58 -17.86 3.30
N ASN A 164 1.41 -17.86 2.70
CA ASN A 164 0.69 -19.02 2.20
C ASN A 164 0.19 -20.02 3.26
N LEU A 165 0.32 -19.72 4.56
CA LEU A 165 -0.33 -20.51 5.59
C LEU A 165 -1.84 -20.36 5.54
N GLN A 166 -2.55 -21.46 5.74
CA GLN A 166 -3.99 -21.48 5.93
C GLN A 166 -4.31 -21.24 7.41
N LEU A 167 -5.22 -20.32 7.65
CA LEU A 167 -5.57 -19.85 8.98
C LEU A 167 -7.07 -19.93 9.21
N LYS A 168 -7.43 -20.23 10.46
CA LYS A 168 -8.74 -20.00 11.04
C LYS A 168 -8.62 -18.92 12.10
N ILE A 169 -9.52 -17.96 12.12
CA ILE A 169 -9.54 -16.87 13.07
C ILE A 169 -10.88 -16.84 13.75
N GLN A 170 -10.88 -16.80 15.07
CA GLN A 170 -12.07 -16.71 15.91
C GLN A 170 -12.04 -15.43 16.73
N PHE A 171 -13.13 -14.68 16.70
CA PHE A 171 -13.32 -13.47 17.50
C PHE A 171 -14.79 -13.21 17.80
N GLN A 172 -15.08 -12.28 18.68
CA GLN A 172 -16.44 -11.92 19.05
C GLN A 172 -16.78 -10.50 18.62
N ILE A 173 -17.97 -10.32 18.07
CA ILE A 173 -18.60 -9.01 17.82
C ILE A 173 -20.00 -9.08 18.41
N ASP A 174 -20.34 -8.14 19.28
CA ASP A 174 -21.68 -8.03 19.92
C ASP A 174 -22.18 -9.39 20.48
N ASN A 175 -21.32 -10.07 21.24
CA ASN A 175 -21.58 -11.40 21.81
C ASN A 175 -21.80 -12.52 20.78
N ARG A 176 -21.51 -12.30 19.52
CA ARG A 176 -21.55 -13.33 18.48
C ARG A 176 -20.15 -13.81 18.16
N LEU A 177 -19.94 -15.11 18.18
CA LEU A 177 -18.70 -15.70 17.72
C LEU A 177 -18.65 -15.65 16.19
N VAL A 178 -17.58 -15.06 15.67
CA VAL A 178 -17.29 -15.01 14.23
C VAL A 178 -16.10 -15.91 13.96
N VAL A 179 -16.22 -16.73 12.94
CA VAL A 179 -15.16 -17.62 12.46
C VAL A 179 -14.83 -17.24 11.02
N MET A 180 -13.58 -16.98 10.76
CA MET A 180 -13.06 -16.65 9.41
C MET A 180 -11.98 -17.64 9.03
N PHE A 181 -11.93 -17.98 7.75
CA PHE A 181 -10.88 -18.79 7.14
C PHE A 181 -10.15 -17.95 6.10
N GLY A 182 -8.85 -18.12 6.00
CA GLY A 182 -8.06 -17.37 5.05
C GLY A 182 -6.68 -17.95 4.80
N ILE A 183 -6.00 -17.38 3.83
CA ILE A 183 -4.62 -17.68 3.49
C ILE A 183 -3.80 -16.41 3.68
N VAL A 184 -2.67 -16.51 4.37
CA VAL A 184 -1.73 -15.40 4.53
C VAL A 184 -1.18 -14.99 3.16
N ARG A 185 -1.47 -13.76 2.74
CA ARG A 185 -1.02 -13.24 1.44
C ARG A 185 0.27 -12.45 1.54
N THR A 186 0.38 -11.64 2.59
CA THR A 186 1.52 -10.74 2.79
C THR A 186 1.87 -10.72 4.27
N VAL A 187 3.15 -10.69 4.57
CA VAL A 187 3.69 -10.52 5.92
C VAL A 187 4.59 -9.30 5.90
N GLU A 188 4.37 -8.38 6.83
CA GLU A 188 5.20 -7.21 7.04
C GLU A 188 5.68 -7.22 8.49
N TYR A 189 6.96 -6.99 8.71
CA TYR A 189 7.53 -6.87 10.04
C TYR A 189 7.49 -5.41 10.48
N ASN A 190 6.98 -5.15 11.69
CA ASN A 190 6.95 -3.82 12.26
C ASN A 190 8.11 -3.69 13.27
N GLU A 191 9.19 -3.03 12.84
CA GLU A 191 10.40 -2.84 13.64
C GLU A 191 10.15 -2.02 14.92
N GLU A 192 9.26 -1.03 14.86
CA GLU A 192 8.95 -0.18 16.03
C GLU A 192 8.26 -0.95 17.16
N LEU A 193 7.54 -2.02 16.81
CA LEU A 193 6.81 -2.84 17.77
C LEU A 193 7.51 -4.18 18.05
N GLY A 194 8.62 -4.48 17.36
CA GLY A 194 9.28 -5.78 17.45
C GLY A 194 8.41 -6.96 16.96
N GLN A 195 7.45 -6.70 16.07
CA GLN A 195 6.41 -7.62 15.64
C GLN A 195 6.26 -7.69 14.12
#